data_4f22986b6cd1719b90ea5ffff5ee4905
#
_entry.id   4f22986b6cd1719b90ea5ffff5ee4905
#
_cell.length_a   1.000
_cell.length_b   1.000
_cell.length_c   1.000
_cell.angle_alpha   90.00
_cell.angle_beta   90.00
_cell.angle_gamma   90.00
#
_symmetry.space_group_name_H-M   'P 1'
#
loop_
_entity.id
_entity.type
_entity.pdbx_description
1 polymer ?
#
loop_
_entity_poly.entity_id
_entity_poly.type
_entity_poly.pdbx_seq_one_letter_code
_entity_poly.pdbx_strand_id
1 'polypeptide(L)'
;MFGKKKQTHRGHNLTLLQKDVPFQVTEAYKTLRTNLVFALSQKSNNILAISSALAAEGKSTTAANTAISIAQTNSKVLLIDADLRKPVQHRTFKLSNKAGLSTLLGGINSYKEVLNENVIPNLDIVTSGPIPPNPSEILASDNMKKLLGELSKYYDYVIIDTPPINIVTDTLTFLKSIAGVVLVAMQNQTPIEALEQAIDSINFAEGSILGIVMTNVDLTSSKYNYRYRYKYKYSYKYAYGSGNHTPKLEAIANQNRNDNDDIDD
;
A
#
# COMPACT_ATOMS: atom_id res chain seq x y z
N MET A 1 -14.43 28.70 -30.17
CA MET A 1 -13.71 28.61 -28.89
C MET A 1 -14.28 27.41 -28.13
N PHE A 2 -13.72 26.22 -28.30
CA PHE A 2 -14.20 25.00 -27.66
C PHE A 2 -13.23 24.65 -26.55
N GLY A 3 -13.66 24.86 -25.30
CA GLY A 3 -12.90 24.50 -24.11
C GLY A 3 -12.84 22.98 -23.95
N LYS A 4 -11.65 22.38 -24.04
CA LYS A 4 -11.39 21.00 -23.65
C LYS A 4 -11.65 20.88 -22.14
N LYS A 5 -12.76 20.23 -21.74
CA LYS A 5 -12.97 19.79 -20.37
C LYS A 5 -11.83 18.82 -20.01
N LYS A 6 -10.96 19.24 -19.07
CA LYS A 6 -10.06 18.31 -18.37
C LYS A 6 -10.96 17.29 -17.65
N GLN A 7 -10.94 16.05 -18.12
CA GLN A 7 -11.46 14.92 -17.33
C GLN A 7 -10.58 14.82 -16.09
N THR A 8 -11.09 15.31 -14.98
CA THR A 8 -10.57 14.95 -13.66
C THR A 8 -10.86 13.49 -13.45
N HIS A 9 -9.87 12.62 -13.64
CA HIS A 9 -9.92 11.26 -13.17
C HIS A 9 -10.10 11.31 -11.64
N ARG A 10 -11.35 11.24 -11.17
CA ARG A 10 -11.63 10.86 -9.78
C ARG A 10 -11.00 9.48 -9.62
N GLY A 11 -9.94 9.40 -8.81
CA GLY A 11 -9.20 8.17 -8.58
C GLY A 11 -10.16 7.08 -8.10
N HIS A 12 -10.51 6.18 -8.98
CA HIS A 12 -11.05 4.90 -8.59
C HIS A 12 -9.90 4.19 -7.87
N ASN A 13 -10.14 3.76 -6.63
CA ASN A 13 -9.19 2.95 -5.89
C ASN A 13 -8.91 1.68 -6.71
N LEU A 14 -7.83 1.70 -7.49
CA LEU A 14 -7.43 0.62 -8.36
C LEU A 14 -6.97 -0.53 -7.46
N THR A 15 -7.74 -1.60 -7.39
CA THR A 15 -7.32 -2.81 -6.69
C THR A 15 -6.87 -3.87 -7.70
N LEU A 16 -5.92 -4.72 -7.30
CA LEU A 16 -5.46 -5.86 -8.11
C LEU A 16 -6.57 -6.89 -8.40
N LEU A 17 -7.77 -6.70 -7.83
CA LEU A 17 -8.96 -7.51 -8.12
C LEU A 17 -9.70 -7.09 -9.38
N GLN A 18 -9.40 -5.93 -9.95
CA GLN A 18 -10.06 -5.45 -11.16
C GLN A 18 -9.49 -6.17 -12.41
N LYS A 19 -10.34 -6.39 -13.43
CA LYS A 19 -9.94 -7.12 -14.65
C LYS A 19 -8.92 -6.37 -15.51
N ASP A 20 -8.93 -5.02 -15.45
CA ASP A 20 -8.16 -4.15 -16.36
C ASP A 20 -7.02 -3.41 -15.62
N VAL A 21 -6.39 -4.07 -14.63
CA VAL A 21 -5.24 -3.49 -13.93
C VAL A 21 -4.05 -3.42 -14.90
N PRO A 22 -3.44 -2.24 -15.08
CA PRO A 22 -2.25 -2.12 -15.92
C PRO A 22 -1.13 -3.07 -15.45
N PHE A 23 -0.45 -3.70 -16.41
CA PHE A 23 0.66 -4.62 -16.14
C PHE A 23 1.71 -4.01 -15.20
N GLN A 24 2.06 -2.72 -15.41
CA GLN A 24 3.04 -2.01 -14.60
C GLN A 24 2.63 -1.92 -13.12
N VAL A 25 1.34 -1.76 -12.83
CA VAL A 25 0.82 -1.73 -11.46
C VAL A 25 0.96 -3.11 -10.81
N THR A 26 0.59 -4.16 -11.53
CA THR A 26 0.72 -5.54 -11.05
C THR A 26 2.18 -5.87 -10.73
N GLU A 27 3.11 -5.55 -11.61
CA GLU A 27 4.54 -5.80 -11.40
C GLU A 27 5.14 -4.95 -10.27
N ALA A 28 4.66 -3.72 -10.08
CA ALA A 28 5.08 -2.88 -8.96
C ALA A 28 4.71 -3.53 -7.61
N TYR A 29 3.49 -4.06 -7.48
CA TYR A 29 3.08 -4.76 -6.26
C TYR A 29 3.76 -6.12 -6.08
N LYS A 30 4.09 -6.85 -7.15
CA LYS A 30 4.94 -8.05 -7.05
C LYS A 30 6.35 -7.70 -6.54
N THR A 31 6.92 -6.60 -7.02
CA THR A 31 8.23 -6.11 -6.55
C THR A 31 8.16 -5.70 -5.08
N LEU A 32 7.12 -4.93 -4.69
CA LEU A 32 6.89 -4.55 -3.30
C LEU A 32 6.77 -5.77 -2.40
N ARG A 33 5.96 -6.76 -2.80
CA ARG A 33 5.85 -8.04 -2.08
C ARG A 33 7.19 -8.70 -1.86
N THR A 34 7.99 -8.86 -2.92
CA THR A 34 9.31 -9.48 -2.81
C THR A 34 10.20 -8.75 -1.81
N ASN A 35 10.24 -7.42 -1.89
CA ASN A 35 11.04 -6.60 -0.97
C ASN A 35 10.54 -6.74 0.49
N LEU A 36 9.24 -6.79 0.70
CA LEU A 36 8.66 -6.96 2.04
C LEU A 36 8.95 -8.35 2.63
N VAL A 37 8.85 -9.41 1.83
CA VAL A 37 9.22 -10.77 2.26
C VAL A 37 10.68 -10.80 2.72
N PHE A 38 11.60 -10.17 1.99
CA PHE A 38 13.00 -10.07 2.41
C PHE A 38 13.18 -9.22 3.68
N ALA A 39 12.51 -8.07 3.77
CA ALA A 39 12.60 -7.20 4.94
C ALA A 39 12.06 -7.88 6.21
N LEU A 40 10.99 -8.66 6.08
CA LEU A 40 10.36 -9.38 7.20
C LEU A 40 11.11 -10.67 7.57
N SER A 41 11.80 -11.32 6.64
CA SER A 41 12.54 -12.56 6.93
C SER A 41 13.62 -12.41 8.01
N GLN A 42 14.07 -11.18 8.26
CA GLN A 42 15.06 -10.83 9.28
C GLN A 42 14.44 -10.30 10.59
N LYS A 43 13.12 -10.31 10.68
CA LYS A 43 12.37 -9.84 11.87
C LYS A 43 11.79 -11.01 12.63
N SER A 44 11.64 -10.83 13.93
CA SER A 44 10.96 -11.82 14.81
C SER A 44 9.44 -11.78 14.70
N ASN A 45 8.89 -10.89 13.88
CA ASN A 45 7.47 -10.63 13.78
C ASN A 45 7.09 -10.44 12.29
N ASN A 46 5.92 -10.94 11.91
CA ASN A 46 5.37 -10.94 10.55
C ASN A 46 4.25 -9.90 10.34
N ILE A 47 4.13 -8.94 11.27
CA ILE A 47 3.13 -7.88 11.24
C ILE A 47 3.77 -6.59 10.76
N LEU A 48 3.16 -5.94 9.78
CA LEU A 48 3.59 -4.63 9.29
C LEU A 48 2.43 -3.65 9.24
N ALA A 49 2.73 -2.37 9.49
CA ALA A 49 1.80 -1.29 9.24
C ALA A 49 2.11 -0.60 7.91
N ILE A 50 1.06 -0.15 7.22
CA ILE A 50 1.18 0.73 6.07
C ILE A 50 0.55 2.06 6.45
N SER A 51 1.37 3.11 6.42
CA SER A 51 0.99 4.46 6.75
C SER A 51 1.54 5.45 5.73
N SER A 52 1.30 6.74 5.94
CA SER A 52 1.81 7.82 5.11
C SER A 52 2.15 9.03 5.98
N ALA A 53 2.89 9.99 5.42
CA ALA A 53 3.13 11.26 6.13
C ALA A 53 1.84 12.07 6.22
N LEU A 54 1.11 12.20 5.11
CA LEU A 54 -0.09 13.02 4.97
C LEU A 54 -1.28 12.21 4.47
N ALA A 55 -2.46 12.83 4.48
CA ALA A 55 -3.68 12.20 3.95
C ALA A 55 -3.66 12.10 2.42
N ALA A 56 -4.41 11.14 1.87
CA ALA A 56 -4.61 10.95 0.43
C ALA A 56 -3.37 10.52 -0.37
N GLU A 57 -2.32 10.00 0.26
CA GLU A 57 -1.08 9.53 -0.40
C GLU A 57 -1.19 8.09 -0.93
N GLY A 58 -2.34 7.42 -0.78
CA GLY A 58 -2.58 6.08 -1.30
C GLY A 58 -2.26 4.93 -0.33
N LYS A 59 -2.05 5.20 0.97
CA LYS A 59 -1.75 4.20 2.01
C LYS A 59 -2.71 3.01 2.00
N SER A 60 -4.01 3.28 2.03
CA SER A 60 -5.03 2.22 2.12
C SER A 60 -5.15 1.39 0.84
N THR A 61 -4.95 2.01 -0.33
CA THR A 61 -4.85 1.31 -1.62
C THR A 61 -3.59 0.44 -1.65
N THR A 62 -2.48 0.96 -1.12
CA THR A 62 -1.22 0.20 -1.01
C THR A 62 -1.39 -0.97 -0.05
N ALA A 63 -2.05 -0.80 1.10
CA ALA A 63 -2.32 -1.86 2.06
C ALA A 63 -3.17 -2.99 1.43
N ALA A 64 -4.30 -2.64 0.80
CA ALA A 64 -5.15 -3.59 0.11
C ALA A 64 -4.41 -4.39 -0.96
N ASN A 65 -3.70 -3.71 -1.86
CA ASN A 65 -3.00 -4.36 -2.97
C ASN A 65 -1.78 -5.18 -2.50
N THR A 66 -1.10 -4.76 -1.43
CA THR A 66 -0.02 -5.55 -0.82
C THR A 66 -0.58 -6.85 -0.24
N ALA A 67 -1.70 -6.79 0.50
CA ALA A 67 -2.37 -7.96 1.05
C ALA A 67 -2.80 -8.93 -0.07
N ILE A 68 -3.45 -8.42 -1.13
CA ILE A 68 -3.84 -9.21 -2.29
C ILE A 68 -2.63 -9.87 -2.95
N SER A 69 -1.56 -9.09 -3.18
CA SER A 69 -0.35 -9.58 -3.87
C SER A 69 0.36 -10.68 -3.09
N ILE A 70 0.37 -10.61 -1.74
CA ILE A 70 0.96 -11.65 -0.88
C ILE A 70 0.05 -12.88 -0.85
N ALA A 71 -1.27 -12.72 -0.68
CA ALA A 71 -2.21 -13.83 -0.67
C ALA A 71 -2.19 -14.67 -1.96
N GLN A 72 -1.88 -14.04 -3.11
CA GLN A 72 -1.69 -14.72 -4.40
C GLN A 72 -0.51 -15.71 -4.42
N THR A 73 0.36 -15.70 -3.42
CA THR A 73 1.46 -16.67 -3.29
C THR A 73 1.14 -17.86 -2.36
N ASN A 74 -0.14 -18.09 -2.09
CA ASN A 74 -0.65 -19.10 -1.16
C ASN A 74 -0.23 -18.87 0.31
N SER A 75 0.20 -17.67 0.65
CA SER A 75 0.44 -17.27 2.04
C SER A 75 -0.86 -16.85 2.70
N LYS A 76 -1.06 -17.23 3.95
CA LYS A 76 -2.23 -16.85 4.75
C LYS A 76 -2.06 -15.43 5.27
N VAL A 77 -2.87 -14.49 4.77
CA VAL A 77 -2.75 -13.05 5.02
C VAL A 77 -3.97 -12.53 5.78
N LEU A 78 -3.74 -11.64 6.75
CA LEU A 78 -4.77 -10.84 7.37
C LEU A 78 -4.54 -9.36 7.04
N LEU A 79 -5.58 -8.69 6.55
CA LEU A 79 -5.62 -7.23 6.43
C LEU A 79 -6.51 -6.66 7.55
N ILE A 80 -5.97 -5.71 8.31
CA ILE A 80 -6.69 -5.01 9.37
C ILE A 80 -6.82 -3.54 9.00
N ASP A 81 -8.06 -2.99 9.02
CA ASP A 81 -8.30 -1.56 8.92
C ASP A 81 -8.21 -0.92 10.31
N ALA A 82 -7.07 -0.34 10.64
CA ALA A 82 -6.82 0.38 11.87
C ALA A 82 -6.88 1.92 11.71
N ASP A 83 -7.30 2.43 10.54
CA ASP A 83 -7.68 3.83 10.39
C ASP A 83 -9.10 4.02 10.97
N LEU A 84 -9.19 4.00 12.29
CA LEU A 84 -10.46 4.13 13.01
C LEU A 84 -11.13 5.50 12.85
N ARG A 85 -10.45 6.45 12.16
CA ARG A 85 -10.96 7.81 11.93
C ARG A 85 -11.57 7.98 10.55
N LYS A 86 -10.95 7.42 9.51
CA LYS A 86 -11.40 7.49 8.12
C LYS A 86 -11.27 6.13 7.43
N PRO A 87 -11.97 5.09 7.92
CA PRO A 87 -11.82 3.73 7.42
C PRO A 87 -12.31 3.60 5.97
N VAL A 88 -11.61 2.77 5.20
CA VAL A 88 -11.93 2.60 3.78
C VAL A 88 -11.92 1.13 3.31
N GLN A 89 -11.32 0.20 4.05
CA GLN A 89 -11.17 -1.18 3.59
C GLN A 89 -12.52 -1.88 3.43
N HIS A 90 -13.51 -1.59 4.30
CA HIS A 90 -14.87 -2.11 4.16
C HIS A 90 -15.52 -1.72 2.81
N ARG A 91 -15.25 -0.51 2.30
CA ARG A 91 -15.75 -0.07 0.98
C ARG A 91 -14.96 -0.70 -0.16
N THR A 92 -13.64 -0.81 -0.01
CA THR A 92 -12.74 -1.43 -0.99
C THR A 92 -13.14 -2.87 -1.26
N PHE A 93 -13.46 -3.63 -0.23
CA PHE A 93 -13.82 -5.05 -0.32
C PHE A 93 -15.33 -5.32 -0.24
N LYS A 94 -16.17 -4.27 -0.19
CA LYS A 94 -17.64 -4.36 -0.11
C LYS A 94 -18.13 -5.17 1.10
N LEU A 95 -17.48 -4.98 2.24
CA LEU A 95 -17.78 -5.65 3.51
C LEU A 95 -18.63 -4.78 4.42
N SER A 96 -19.28 -5.41 5.40
CA SER A 96 -19.97 -4.70 6.49
C SER A 96 -18.94 -4.04 7.41
N ASN A 97 -19.28 -2.88 7.96
CA ASN A 97 -18.48 -2.19 8.97
C ASN A 97 -19.25 -1.99 10.30
N LYS A 98 -20.29 -2.83 10.55
CA LYS A 98 -21.11 -2.76 11.78
C LYS A 98 -20.35 -3.29 13.00
N ALA A 99 -19.44 -4.22 12.78
CA ALA A 99 -18.50 -4.76 13.75
C ALA A 99 -17.11 -4.79 13.10
N GLY A 100 -16.04 -4.70 13.89
CA GLY A 100 -14.67 -4.70 13.40
C GLY A 100 -13.67 -4.49 14.52
N LEU A 101 -12.48 -3.95 14.19
CA LEU A 101 -11.38 -3.77 15.14
C LEU A 101 -11.79 -2.97 16.38
N SER A 102 -12.54 -1.88 16.22
CA SER A 102 -12.97 -1.03 17.33
C SER A 102 -13.86 -1.77 18.33
N THR A 103 -14.80 -2.57 17.85
CA THR A 103 -15.71 -3.34 18.72
C THR A 103 -15.05 -4.58 19.31
N LEU A 104 -14.07 -5.16 18.62
CA LEU A 104 -13.22 -6.24 19.14
C LEU A 104 -12.36 -5.75 20.31
N LEU A 105 -11.63 -4.65 20.11
CA LEU A 105 -10.76 -4.08 21.13
C LEU A 105 -11.54 -3.55 22.32
N GLY A 106 -12.77 -3.07 22.08
CA GLY A 106 -13.71 -2.65 23.11
C GLY A 106 -14.41 -3.80 23.86
N GLY A 107 -14.12 -5.07 23.50
CA GLY A 107 -14.72 -6.24 24.14
C GLY A 107 -16.23 -6.44 23.84
N ILE A 108 -16.76 -5.79 22.81
CA ILE A 108 -18.18 -5.89 22.40
C ILE A 108 -18.38 -7.14 21.54
N ASN A 109 -17.45 -7.42 20.64
CA ASN A 109 -17.48 -8.58 19.75
C ASN A 109 -16.28 -9.46 19.96
N SER A 110 -16.45 -10.75 19.70
CA SER A 110 -15.35 -11.72 19.62
C SER A 110 -14.60 -11.60 18.28
N TYR A 111 -13.39 -12.15 18.22
CA TYR A 111 -12.61 -12.16 16.98
C TYR A 111 -13.36 -12.85 15.81
N LYS A 112 -14.06 -13.96 16.09
CA LYS A 112 -14.83 -14.69 15.09
C LYS A 112 -15.97 -13.87 14.48
N GLU A 113 -16.58 -12.97 15.25
CA GLU A 113 -17.67 -12.12 14.75
C GLU A 113 -17.22 -10.96 13.88
N VAL A 114 -15.96 -10.53 14.02
CA VAL A 114 -15.39 -9.41 13.24
C VAL A 114 -14.55 -9.86 12.07
N LEU A 115 -14.18 -11.14 12.01
CA LEU A 115 -13.35 -11.71 10.96
C LEU A 115 -14.19 -11.98 9.71
N ASN A 116 -13.76 -11.41 8.59
CA ASN A 116 -14.29 -11.76 7.27
C ASN A 116 -13.30 -12.74 6.63
N GLU A 117 -13.62 -14.03 6.71
CA GLU A 117 -12.75 -15.10 6.22
C GLU A 117 -12.79 -15.23 4.70
N ASN A 118 -11.64 -15.52 4.09
CA ASN A 118 -11.51 -15.84 2.67
C ASN A 118 -12.24 -14.84 1.74
N VAL A 119 -12.08 -13.54 2.01
CA VAL A 119 -12.65 -12.49 1.14
C VAL A 119 -12.15 -12.64 -0.30
N ILE A 120 -10.89 -13.05 -0.44
CA ILE A 120 -10.33 -13.74 -1.60
C ILE A 120 -9.49 -14.93 -1.09
N PRO A 121 -9.09 -15.89 -1.93
CA PRO A 121 -8.27 -17.01 -1.48
C PRO A 121 -7.05 -16.55 -0.69
N ASN A 122 -6.88 -17.11 0.52
CA ASN A 122 -5.80 -16.82 1.48
C ASN A 122 -5.78 -15.39 2.07
N LEU A 123 -6.83 -14.58 1.89
CA LEU A 123 -6.93 -13.26 2.49
C LEU A 123 -8.17 -13.16 3.37
N ASP A 124 -7.93 -12.97 4.66
CA ASP A 124 -8.92 -12.61 5.66
C ASP A 124 -8.86 -11.10 5.92
N ILE A 125 -9.98 -10.50 6.33
CA ILE A 125 -10.06 -9.07 6.60
C ILE A 125 -10.80 -8.79 7.90
N VAL A 126 -10.23 -7.91 8.72
CA VAL A 126 -10.90 -7.26 9.85
C VAL A 126 -11.10 -5.79 9.48
N THR A 127 -12.35 -5.38 9.33
CA THR A 127 -12.70 -3.97 9.08
C THR A 127 -12.55 -3.15 10.36
N SER A 128 -12.57 -1.81 10.26
CA SER A 128 -12.41 -0.93 11.42
C SER A 128 -13.52 -1.07 12.46
N GLY A 129 -14.72 -1.42 12.04
CA GLY A 129 -15.93 -1.25 12.85
C GLY A 129 -16.40 0.20 12.94
N PRO A 130 -17.37 0.50 13.81
CA PRO A 130 -17.82 1.87 14.08
C PRO A 130 -16.67 2.74 14.60
N ILE A 131 -16.69 4.04 14.27
CA ILE A 131 -15.70 5.01 14.73
C ILE A 131 -15.84 5.21 16.23
N PRO A 132 -14.84 4.87 17.05
CA PRO A 132 -14.89 5.07 18.48
C PRO A 132 -14.56 6.54 18.85
N PRO A 133 -14.95 6.99 20.05
CA PRO A 133 -14.63 8.37 20.50
C PRO A 133 -13.14 8.59 20.76
N ASN A 134 -12.39 7.54 21.09
CA ASN A 134 -10.98 7.61 21.53
C ASN A 134 -10.10 6.59 20.74
N PRO A 135 -9.89 6.78 19.43
CA PRO A 135 -9.16 5.82 18.60
C PRO A 135 -7.74 5.49 19.11
N SER A 136 -6.97 6.50 19.47
CA SER A 136 -5.57 6.32 19.92
C SER A 136 -5.48 5.48 21.20
N GLU A 137 -6.40 5.69 22.16
CA GLU A 137 -6.41 4.94 23.44
C GLU A 137 -6.76 3.46 23.20
N ILE A 138 -7.74 3.20 22.32
CA ILE A 138 -8.14 1.84 21.97
C ILE A 138 -6.99 1.10 21.29
N LEU A 139 -6.27 1.75 20.36
CA LEU A 139 -5.12 1.17 19.69
C LEU A 139 -3.90 1.03 20.60
N ALA A 140 -3.77 1.86 21.66
CA ALA A 140 -2.73 1.75 22.67
C ALA A 140 -3.00 0.67 23.73
N SER A 141 -4.19 0.08 23.73
CA SER A 141 -4.63 -0.85 24.78
C SER A 141 -3.83 -2.14 24.81
N ASP A 142 -3.81 -2.80 25.97
CA ASP A 142 -3.25 -4.15 26.09
C ASP A 142 -4.01 -5.20 25.26
N ASN A 143 -5.28 -4.96 24.97
CA ASN A 143 -6.06 -5.80 24.06
C ASN A 143 -5.48 -5.78 22.65
N MET A 144 -5.02 -4.61 22.15
CA MET A 144 -4.34 -4.53 20.85
C MET A 144 -3.03 -5.33 20.85
N LYS A 145 -2.20 -5.20 21.88
CA LYS A 145 -0.95 -5.95 22.00
C LYS A 145 -1.18 -7.46 22.04
N LYS A 146 -2.16 -7.92 22.84
CA LYS A 146 -2.54 -9.33 22.92
C LYS A 146 -3.05 -9.83 21.57
N LEU A 147 -3.92 -9.06 20.91
CA LEU A 147 -4.45 -9.39 19.59
C LEU A 147 -3.31 -9.61 18.58
N LEU A 148 -2.39 -8.63 18.46
CA LEU A 148 -1.26 -8.72 17.53
C LEU A 148 -0.37 -9.93 17.85
N GLY A 149 -0.08 -10.19 19.14
CA GLY A 149 0.71 -11.34 19.57
C GLY A 149 0.07 -12.69 19.22
N GLU A 150 -1.26 -12.80 19.25
CA GLU A 150 -1.95 -14.01 18.80
C GLU A 150 -2.00 -14.10 17.27
N LEU A 151 -2.33 -13.02 16.58
CA LEU A 151 -2.44 -13.02 15.11
C LEU A 151 -1.14 -13.41 14.42
N SER A 152 0.02 -13.01 14.97
CA SER A 152 1.33 -13.36 14.43
C SER A 152 1.61 -14.88 14.41
N LYS A 153 0.87 -15.66 15.18
CA LYS A 153 1.00 -17.14 15.24
C LYS A 153 0.13 -17.86 14.21
N TYR A 154 -0.94 -17.20 13.71
CA TYR A 154 -1.95 -17.82 12.85
C TYR A 154 -1.84 -17.43 11.39
N TYR A 155 -1.23 -16.29 11.09
CA TYR A 155 -1.07 -15.76 9.75
C TYR A 155 0.40 -15.72 9.36
N ASP A 156 0.69 -15.97 8.09
CA ASP A 156 2.04 -15.78 7.54
C ASP A 156 2.40 -14.30 7.47
N TYR A 157 1.39 -13.44 7.21
CA TYR A 157 1.55 -11.98 7.19
C TYR A 157 0.30 -11.29 7.74
N VAL A 158 0.51 -10.26 8.57
CA VAL A 158 -0.55 -9.34 9.01
C VAL A 158 -0.22 -7.93 8.53
N ILE A 159 -1.12 -7.35 7.75
CA ILE A 159 -0.98 -6.00 7.20
C ILE A 159 -2.00 -5.09 7.88
N ILE A 160 -1.54 -3.98 8.43
CA ILE A 160 -2.37 -3.02 9.15
C ILE A 160 -2.41 -1.73 8.35
N ASP A 161 -3.59 -1.35 7.84
CA ASP A 161 -3.83 -0.02 7.25
C ASP A 161 -4.05 0.97 8.37
N THR A 162 -3.25 2.03 8.42
CA THR A 162 -3.22 2.99 9.54
C THR A 162 -3.40 4.43 9.06
N PRO A 163 -3.83 5.37 9.93
CA PRO A 163 -3.91 6.78 9.57
C PRO A 163 -2.53 7.40 9.34
N PRO A 164 -2.47 8.61 8.71
CA PRO A 164 -1.20 9.30 8.47
C PRO A 164 -0.47 9.67 9.75
N ILE A 165 0.85 9.46 9.80
CA ILE A 165 1.73 9.63 10.98
C ILE A 165 1.74 11.09 11.49
N ASN A 166 1.83 12.08 10.58
CA ASN A 166 1.92 13.50 10.98
C ASN A 166 0.57 14.10 11.39
N ILE A 167 -0.53 13.37 11.18
CA ILE A 167 -1.87 13.86 11.51
C ILE A 167 -2.30 13.39 12.89
N VAL A 168 -2.01 12.11 13.22
CA VAL A 168 -2.43 11.48 14.47
C VAL A 168 -1.39 10.47 14.96
N THR A 169 -1.37 10.24 16.27
CA THR A 169 -0.40 9.35 16.92
C THR A 169 -0.82 7.88 16.95
N ASP A 170 -1.97 7.55 16.38
CA ASP A 170 -2.62 6.23 16.45
C ASP A 170 -1.66 5.08 16.11
N THR A 171 -0.95 5.20 14.99
CA THR A 171 0.02 4.18 14.52
C THR A 171 1.19 4.03 15.49
N LEU A 172 1.65 5.13 16.10
CA LEU A 172 2.82 5.13 16.98
C LEU A 172 2.58 4.32 18.26
N THR A 173 1.33 4.16 18.67
CA THR A 173 0.97 3.53 19.96
C THR A 173 1.29 2.04 20.04
N PHE A 174 1.36 1.34 18.89
CA PHE A 174 1.60 -0.11 18.83
C PHE A 174 2.83 -0.51 18.00
N LEU A 175 3.70 0.45 17.63
CA LEU A 175 4.88 0.16 16.79
C LEU A 175 5.80 -0.91 17.37
N LYS A 176 5.96 -0.96 18.70
CA LYS A 176 6.79 -1.97 19.37
C LYS A 176 6.24 -3.40 19.28
N SER A 177 4.98 -3.55 18.85
CA SER A 177 4.31 -4.85 18.70
C SER A 177 4.35 -5.39 17.26
N ILE A 178 4.96 -4.67 16.33
CA ILE A 178 5.03 -5.03 14.92
C ILE A 178 6.47 -5.02 14.38
N ALA A 179 6.69 -5.65 13.23
CA ALA A 179 8.00 -5.68 12.57
C ALA A 179 8.47 -4.30 12.09
N GLY A 180 7.52 -3.44 11.70
CA GLY A 180 7.80 -2.08 11.29
C GLY A 180 6.73 -1.48 10.38
N VAL A 181 7.03 -0.30 9.85
CA VAL A 181 6.14 0.52 9.02
C VAL A 181 6.67 0.62 7.60
N VAL A 182 5.76 0.50 6.63
CA VAL A 182 5.98 0.95 5.26
C VAL A 182 5.37 2.34 5.12
N LEU A 183 6.19 3.33 4.81
CA LEU A 183 5.73 4.69 4.55
C LEU A 183 5.35 4.85 3.08
N VAL A 184 4.15 5.36 2.83
CA VAL A 184 3.68 5.71 1.50
C VAL A 184 3.85 7.21 1.30
N ALA A 185 4.48 7.60 0.19
CA ALA A 185 4.65 8.97 -0.23
C ALA A 185 4.12 9.12 -1.66
N MET A 186 3.47 10.25 -1.98
CA MET A 186 2.95 10.51 -3.31
C MET A 186 3.87 11.44 -4.10
N GLN A 187 4.30 11.02 -5.28
CA GLN A 187 5.17 11.80 -6.14
C GLN A 187 4.53 13.17 -6.43
N ASN A 188 5.33 14.23 -6.32
CA ASN A 188 4.96 15.65 -6.55
C ASN A 188 3.88 16.18 -5.58
N GLN A 189 3.54 15.46 -4.51
CA GLN A 189 2.56 15.90 -3.51
C GLN A 189 3.08 15.81 -2.08
N THR A 190 3.86 14.77 -1.73
CA THR A 190 4.45 14.65 -0.40
C THR A 190 5.69 15.56 -0.32
N PRO A 191 5.70 16.62 0.52
CA PRO A 191 6.90 17.38 0.81
C PRO A 191 7.96 16.50 1.49
N ILE A 192 9.23 16.75 1.21
CA ILE A 192 10.33 15.99 1.82
C ILE A 192 10.31 16.17 3.33
N GLU A 193 10.07 17.40 3.79
CA GLU A 193 10.01 17.75 5.21
C GLU A 193 8.89 16.98 5.95
N ALA A 194 7.75 16.75 5.29
CA ALA A 194 6.67 15.96 5.87
C ALA A 194 7.06 14.47 5.97
N LEU A 195 7.80 13.95 5.00
CA LEU A 195 8.30 12.57 5.04
C LEU A 195 9.35 12.41 6.14
N GLU A 196 10.29 13.34 6.26
CA GLU A 196 11.31 13.37 7.32
C GLU A 196 10.67 13.44 8.71
N GLN A 197 9.67 14.32 8.91
CA GLN A 197 8.92 14.40 10.17
C GLN A 197 8.23 13.06 10.52
N ALA A 198 7.66 12.36 9.54
CA ALA A 198 7.06 11.04 9.80
C ALA A 198 8.13 10.00 10.18
N ILE A 199 9.30 10.02 9.53
CA ILE A 199 10.45 9.17 9.86
C ILE A 199 10.92 9.45 11.30
N ASP A 200 11.09 10.72 11.66
CA ASP A 200 11.51 11.12 13.00
C ASP A 200 10.51 10.68 14.07
N SER A 201 9.21 10.82 13.81
CA SER A 201 8.16 10.36 14.71
C SER A 201 8.18 8.85 14.94
N ILE A 202 8.44 8.05 13.88
CA ILE A 202 8.57 6.59 13.98
C ILE A 202 9.83 6.24 14.80
N ASN A 203 10.97 6.89 14.51
CA ASN A 203 12.23 6.67 15.22
C ASN A 203 12.11 7.06 16.71
N PHE A 204 11.46 8.18 17.01
CA PHE A 204 11.21 8.61 18.39
C PHE A 204 10.37 7.59 19.17
N ALA A 205 9.39 6.97 18.52
CA ALA A 205 8.58 5.89 19.09
C ALA A 205 9.29 4.52 19.09
N GLU A 206 10.59 4.48 18.75
CA GLU A 206 11.41 3.26 18.63
C GLU A 206 10.84 2.23 17.62
N GLY A 207 10.15 2.72 16.60
CA GLY A 207 9.63 1.89 15.52
C GLY A 207 10.70 1.59 14.45
N SER A 208 10.47 0.57 13.65
CA SER A 208 11.31 0.27 12.49
C SER A 208 10.63 0.71 11.19
N ILE A 209 11.40 1.24 10.24
CA ILE A 209 10.91 1.54 8.89
C ILE A 209 11.36 0.40 7.98
N LEU A 210 10.40 -0.30 7.34
CA LEU A 210 10.66 -1.40 6.42
C LEU A 210 10.99 -0.91 5.00
N GLY A 211 10.54 0.30 4.68
CA GLY A 211 10.79 0.93 3.39
C GLY A 211 9.83 2.05 3.08
N ILE A 212 10.04 2.69 1.93
CA ILE A 212 9.18 3.77 1.43
C ILE A 212 8.61 3.34 0.08
N VAL A 213 7.30 3.50 -0.10
CA VAL A 213 6.58 3.24 -1.35
C VAL A 213 6.16 4.57 -1.95
N MET A 214 6.61 4.83 -3.17
CA MET A 214 6.19 6.01 -3.92
C MET A 214 4.97 5.68 -4.79
N THR A 215 3.89 6.43 -4.63
CA THR A 215 2.66 6.32 -5.42
C THR A 215 2.56 7.43 -6.46
N ASN A 216 1.61 7.30 -7.40
CA ASN A 216 1.36 8.27 -8.47
C ASN A 216 2.61 8.62 -9.30
N VAL A 217 3.49 7.63 -9.52
CA VAL A 217 4.75 7.83 -10.25
C VAL A 217 4.46 8.03 -11.74
N ASP A 218 4.91 9.17 -12.28
CA ASP A 218 4.87 9.41 -13.72
C ASP A 218 6.03 8.66 -14.40
N LEU A 219 5.67 7.56 -15.06
CA LEU A 219 6.63 6.72 -15.80
C LEU A 219 7.01 7.32 -17.15
N THR A 220 6.37 8.41 -17.58
CA THR A 220 6.66 9.05 -18.89
C THR A 220 7.77 10.09 -18.79
N SER A 221 8.09 10.59 -17.59
CA SER A 221 9.14 11.59 -17.39
C SER A 221 10.53 11.04 -17.71
N SER A 222 11.32 11.80 -18.48
CA SER A 222 12.63 11.38 -19.02
C SER A 222 13.65 10.94 -17.95
N LYS A 223 13.59 11.50 -16.73
CA LYS A 223 14.50 11.15 -15.62
C LYS A 223 14.30 9.75 -15.08
N TYR A 224 13.06 9.22 -15.11
CA TYR A 224 12.75 7.85 -14.68
C TYR A 224 12.87 6.83 -15.81
N ASN A 225 12.74 7.28 -17.06
CA ASN A 225 12.68 6.43 -18.24
C ASN A 225 13.96 5.59 -18.45
N TYR A 226 15.15 6.11 -18.11
CA TYR A 226 16.41 5.44 -18.41
C TYR A 226 16.67 4.23 -17.49
N ARG A 227 16.40 4.37 -16.20
CA ARG A 227 16.72 3.32 -15.21
C ARG A 227 15.66 2.21 -15.13
N TYR A 228 14.37 2.59 -15.27
CA TYR A 228 13.25 1.65 -15.25
C TYR A 228 13.04 0.96 -16.61
N ARG A 229 13.16 1.66 -17.73
CA ARG A 229 13.04 1.07 -19.08
C ARG A 229 14.07 -0.02 -19.34
N TYR A 230 15.30 0.12 -18.84
CA TYR A 230 16.33 -0.93 -18.97
C TYR A 230 15.95 -2.17 -18.16
N LYS A 231 15.51 -2.00 -16.93
CA LYS A 231 15.12 -3.12 -16.06
C LYS A 231 13.86 -3.84 -16.58
N TYR A 232 12.87 -3.10 -17.07
CA TYR A 232 11.63 -3.64 -17.64
C TYR A 232 11.83 -4.26 -19.03
N LYS A 233 12.63 -3.66 -19.90
CA LYS A 233 12.94 -4.20 -21.24
C LYS A 233 13.67 -5.54 -21.16
N TYR A 234 14.56 -5.70 -20.19
CA TYR A 234 15.23 -6.98 -19.92
C TYR A 234 14.28 -8.00 -19.31
N SER A 235 13.46 -7.63 -18.35
CA SER A 235 12.48 -8.53 -17.73
C SER A 235 11.43 -9.05 -18.72
N TYR A 236 10.97 -8.18 -19.64
CA TYR A 236 10.02 -8.56 -20.70
C TYR A 236 10.63 -9.54 -21.71
N LYS A 237 11.90 -9.37 -22.06
CA LYS A 237 12.62 -10.25 -22.99
C LYS A 237 12.90 -11.64 -22.39
N TYR A 238 13.04 -11.72 -21.06
CA TYR A 238 13.21 -13.00 -20.36
C TYR A 238 11.88 -13.71 -20.03
N ALA A 239 10.78 -13.00 -19.82
CA ALA A 239 9.49 -13.58 -19.45
C ALA A 239 8.67 -14.06 -20.66
N TYR A 240 8.86 -13.45 -21.82
CA TYR A 240 8.13 -13.79 -23.05
C TYR A 240 9.13 -13.98 -24.20
N GLY A 241 9.69 -15.18 -24.31
CA GLY A 241 10.63 -15.54 -25.37
C GLY A 241 10.16 -15.09 -26.76
N SER A 242 11.08 -14.59 -27.56
CA SER A 242 11.03 -14.08 -28.94
C SER A 242 9.78 -14.43 -29.77
N GLY A 243 8.64 -13.83 -29.46
CA GLY A 243 7.46 -13.79 -30.30
C GLY A 243 7.32 -12.39 -30.90
N ASN A 244 7.26 -12.29 -32.22
CA ASN A 244 7.11 -11.06 -32.99
C ASN A 244 5.82 -10.29 -32.65
N HIS A 245 5.86 -9.46 -31.60
CA HIS A 245 4.91 -8.38 -31.38
C HIS A 245 5.69 -7.14 -30.94
N THR A 246 6.05 -6.30 -31.89
CA THR A 246 6.56 -4.95 -31.64
C THR A 246 5.42 -4.07 -31.11
N PRO A 247 5.51 -3.58 -29.88
CA PRO A 247 4.55 -2.58 -29.39
C PRO A 247 4.80 -1.24 -30.08
N LYS A 248 3.72 -0.50 -30.35
CA LYS A 248 3.65 0.86 -30.91
C LYS A 248 4.55 1.96 -30.28
N LEU A 249 5.51 1.60 -29.47
CA LEU A 249 6.43 2.53 -28.79
C LEU A 249 7.62 2.98 -29.65
N GLU A 250 7.90 2.33 -30.78
CA GLU A 250 8.93 2.79 -31.73
C GLU A 250 8.50 4.00 -32.53
N ALA A 251 7.18 4.20 -32.73
CA ALA A 251 6.67 5.36 -33.45
C ALA A 251 6.88 6.69 -32.69
N ILE A 252 6.94 6.65 -31.36
CA ILE A 252 7.14 7.84 -30.51
C ILE A 252 8.63 8.21 -30.40
N ALA A 253 9.53 7.23 -30.49
CA ALA A 253 10.97 7.45 -30.42
C ALA A 253 11.55 8.09 -31.68
N ASN A 254 10.90 7.88 -32.85
CA ASN A 254 11.33 8.47 -34.13
C ASN A 254 10.78 9.87 -34.36
N GLN A 255 9.69 10.28 -33.70
CA GLN A 255 9.22 11.66 -33.77
C GLN A 255 10.14 12.65 -33.02
N ASN A 256 10.80 12.22 -31.95
CA ASN A 256 11.70 13.08 -31.18
C ASN A 256 13.14 13.16 -31.74
N ARG A 257 13.46 12.44 -32.82
CA ARG A 257 14.76 12.58 -33.50
C ARG A 257 14.75 13.61 -34.61
N ASN A 258 13.60 13.95 -35.16
CA ASN A 258 13.48 14.93 -36.24
C ASN A 258 13.37 16.37 -35.74
N ASP A 259 13.15 16.62 -34.45
CA ASP A 259 13.00 17.97 -33.90
C ASP A 259 14.33 18.55 -33.33
N ASN A 260 15.45 17.82 -33.39
CA ASN A 260 16.75 18.30 -32.89
C ASN A 260 17.80 18.58 -33.95
N ASP A 261 17.50 18.42 -35.25
CA ASP A 261 18.44 18.69 -36.34
C ASP A 261 18.28 20.05 -37.01
N ASP A 262 17.38 20.93 -36.51
CA ASP A 262 17.12 22.27 -37.10
C ASP A 262 17.55 23.45 -36.19
N ILE A 263 18.57 23.27 -35.34
CA ILE A 263 19.17 24.43 -34.64
C ILE A 263 20.71 24.28 -34.74
N ASP A 264 21.24 24.65 -35.91
CA ASP A 264 22.58 25.16 -36.14
C ASP A 264 22.67 25.63 -37.61
N ASP A 265 22.34 26.92 -37.84
CA ASP A 265 22.92 27.82 -38.84
C ASP A 265 22.61 29.27 -38.43
#